data_fc317479296a55b04941d76e1b300204
#
_entry.id   fc317479296a55b04941d76e1b300204
#
_cell.length_a   1.000
_cell.length_b   1.000
_cell.length_c   1.000
_cell.angle_alpha   90.00
_cell.angle_beta   90.00
_cell.angle_gamma   90.00
#
_symmetry.space_group_name_H-M   'P 1'
#
loop_
_entity.id
_entity.type
_entity.pdbx_description
1 polymer ?
#
loop_
_entity_poly.entity_id
_entity_poly.type
_entity_poly.pdbx_seq_one_letter_code
_entity_poly.pdbx_strand_id
1 'polypeptide(L)'
;IDECIEASRRLMDSDFIGPVNIGSEEMVTINELVNKVAKVSGKAVSKRHKLDAPLGVRGRNSNNDLIREAIGWDYTMTLEEGLSRTYAWINGQVQNEYLMNVEIEQMDKQALGLEVTV
;
A
#
# COMPACT_ATOMS: atom_id res chain seq x y z
N ILE A 1 8.58 -0.27 -0.96
CA ILE A 1 9.43 0.91 -1.18
C ILE A 1 10.91 0.58 -1.00
N ASP A 2 11.29 -0.20 -0.01
CA ASP A 2 12.68 -0.52 0.32
C ASP A 2 13.42 -1.17 -0.86
N GLU A 3 12.79 -2.13 -1.52
CA GLU A 3 13.34 -2.79 -2.73
C GLU A 3 13.50 -1.82 -3.91
N CYS A 4 12.56 -0.88 -4.08
CA CYS A 4 12.67 0.15 -5.12
C CYS A 4 13.84 1.09 -4.86
N ILE A 5 14.05 1.50 -3.61
CA ILE A 5 15.19 2.33 -3.18
C ILE A 5 16.51 1.57 -3.41
N GLU A 6 16.58 0.30 -3.02
CA GLU A 6 17.77 -0.52 -3.18
C GLU A 6 18.11 -0.74 -4.68
N ALA A 7 17.10 -1.03 -5.51
CA ALA A 7 17.32 -1.14 -6.96
C ALA A 7 17.84 0.17 -7.56
N SER A 8 17.25 1.30 -7.16
CA SER A 8 17.67 2.63 -7.62
C SER A 8 19.12 2.93 -7.20
N ARG A 9 19.48 2.63 -5.94
CA ARG A 9 20.85 2.79 -5.43
C ARG A 9 21.84 1.96 -6.22
N ARG A 10 21.54 0.67 -6.48
CA ARG A 10 22.42 -0.21 -7.27
C ARG A 10 22.61 0.28 -8.71
N LEU A 11 21.53 0.81 -9.32
CA LEU A 11 21.63 1.41 -10.66
C LEU A 11 22.54 2.64 -10.68
N MET A 12 22.44 3.51 -9.66
CA MET A 12 23.31 4.69 -9.53
C MET A 12 24.79 4.31 -9.35
N ASP A 13 25.05 3.17 -8.69
CA ASP A 13 26.42 2.67 -8.45
C ASP A 13 26.93 1.81 -9.63
N SER A 14 26.14 1.59 -10.70
CA SER A 14 26.50 0.79 -11.86
C SER A 14 26.87 1.63 -13.08
N ASP A 15 27.50 0.99 -14.06
CA ASP A 15 27.80 1.60 -15.36
C ASP A 15 26.61 1.51 -16.35
N PHE A 16 25.44 1.04 -15.90
CA PHE A 16 24.27 0.90 -16.76
C PHE A 16 23.72 2.26 -17.16
N ILE A 17 23.55 2.48 -18.47
CA ILE A 17 23.01 3.70 -19.05
C ILE A 17 21.75 3.35 -19.84
N GLY A 18 20.61 3.86 -19.41
CA GLY A 18 19.36 3.68 -20.13
C GLY A 18 18.16 3.52 -19.20
N PRO A 19 16.95 3.53 -19.76
CA PRO A 19 15.74 3.27 -19.00
C PRO A 19 15.64 1.79 -18.64
N VAL A 20 15.24 1.50 -17.39
CA VAL A 20 14.96 0.14 -16.91
C VAL A 20 13.75 0.14 -16.01
N ASN A 21 12.96 -0.93 -16.07
CA ASN A 21 11.83 -1.09 -15.17
C ASN A 21 12.29 -1.61 -13.80
N ILE A 22 11.73 -1.04 -12.74
CA ILE A 22 11.84 -1.52 -11.36
C ILE A 22 10.43 -1.81 -10.87
N GLY A 23 10.09 -3.06 -10.60
CA GLY A 23 8.76 -3.41 -10.14
C GLY A 23 8.60 -4.90 -9.89
N SER A 24 7.38 -5.29 -9.53
CA SER A 24 6.99 -6.68 -9.40
C SER A 24 6.42 -7.20 -10.73
N GLU A 25 6.69 -8.46 -11.03
CA GLU A 25 6.05 -9.20 -12.14
C GLU A 25 4.71 -9.80 -11.72
N GLU A 26 4.37 -9.75 -10.43
CA GLU A 26 3.09 -10.23 -9.91
C GLU A 26 1.94 -9.36 -10.46
N MET A 27 0.97 -10.01 -11.11
CA MET A 27 -0.22 -9.34 -11.64
C MET A 27 -1.48 -9.96 -11.05
N VAL A 28 -2.34 -9.11 -10.49
CA VAL A 28 -3.61 -9.53 -9.91
C VAL A 28 -4.75 -8.68 -10.45
N THR A 29 -5.93 -9.24 -10.51
CA THR A 29 -7.15 -8.47 -10.82
C THR A 29 -7.50 -7.55 -9.64
N ILE A 30 -8.29 -6.49 -9.89
CA ILE A 30 -8.78 -5.61 -8.82
C ILE A 30 -9.60 -6.40 -7.79
N ASN A 31 -10.37 -7.40 -8.22
CA ASN A 31 -11.12 -8.25 -7.30
C ASN A 31 -10.21 -9.10 -6.40
N GLU A 32 -9.10 -9.61 -6.92
CA GLU A 32 -8.08 -10.32 -6.13
C GLU A 32 -7.37 -9.39 -5.17
N LEU A 33 -7.03 -8.17 -5.61
CA LEU A 33 -6.44 -7.15 -4.74
C LEU A 33 -7.36 -6.84 -3.55
N VAL A 34 -8.66 -6.62 -3.78
CA VAL A 34 -9.65 -6.44 -2.71
C VAL A 34 -9.69 -7.63 -1.76
N ASN A 35 -9.64 -8.87 -2.28
CA ASN A 35 -9.62 -10.07 -1.45
C ASN A 35 -8.33 -10.15 -0.59
N LYS A 36 -7.17 -9.83 -1.17
CA LYS A 36 -5.89 -9.78 -0.44
C LYS A 36 -5.93 -8.75 0.68
N VAL A 37 -6.43 -7.54 0.40
CA VAL A 37 -6.57 -6.48 1.43
C VAL A 37 -7.57 -6.89 2.53
N ALA A 38 -8.70 -7.48 2.18
CA ALA A 38 -9.67 -7.99 3.14
C ALA A 38 -9.04 -9.05 4.06
N LYS A 39 -8.29 -9.99 3.49
CA LYS A 39 -7.55 -11.01 4.25
C LYS A 39 -6.55 -10.39 5.22
N VAL A 40 -5.73 -9.45 4.75
CA VAL A 40 -4.72 -8.76 5.57
C VAL A 40 -5.37 -7.97 6.71
N SER A 41 -6.49 -7.30 6.43
CA SER A 41 -7.21 -6.49 7.42
C SER A 41 -8.02 -7.30 8.42
N GLY A 42 -8.29 -8.58 8.14
CA GLY A 42 -9.22 -9.40 8.91
C GLY A 42 -10.69 -8.96 8.83
N LYS A 43 -11.02 -8.06 7.88
CA LYS A 43 -12.36 -7.49 7.75
C LYS A 43 -13.18 -8.21 6.69
N ALA A 44 -14.44 -8.48 6.99
CA ALA A 44 -15.40 -8.94 5.98
C ALA A 44 -15.78 -7.77 5.07
N VAL A 45 -15.61 -7.95 3.76
CA VAL A 45 -15.96 -6.93 2.76
C VAL A 45 -16.91 -7.49 1.71
N SER A 46 -17.86 -6.68 1.24
CA SER A 46 -18.67 -6.96 0.07
C SER A 46 -18.22 -6.08 -1.09
N LYS A 47 -18.25 -6.63 -2.31
CA LYS A 47 -17.85 -5.91 -3.53
C LYS A 47 -19.08 -5.46 -4.30
N ARG A 48 -19.14 -4.18 -4.65
CA ARG A 48 -20.12 -3.61 -5.56
C ARG A 48 -19.42 -3.04 -6.79
N HIS A 49 -19.72 -3.60 -7.96
CA HIS A 49 -19.15 -3.13 -9.22
C HIS A 49 -19.98 -1.95 -9.76
N LYS A 50 -19.30 -0.87 -10.09
CA LYS A 50 -19.87 0.28 -10.77
C LYS A 50 -19.49 0.22 -12.24
N LEU A 51 -20.40 -0.29 -13.09
CA LEU A 51 -20.13 -0.62 -14.48
C LEU A 51 -19.99 0.61 -15.41
N ASP A 52 -20.50 1.75 -14.97
CA ASP A 52 -20.45 3.04 -15.66
C ASP A 52 -19.24 3.91 -15.27
N ALA A 53 -18.37 3.39 -14.40
CA ALA A 53 -17.16 4.10 -14.01
C ALA A 53 -16.11 4.09 -15.12
N PRO A 54 -15.25 5.14 -15.21
CA PRO A 54 -14.14 5.16 -16.15
C PRO A 54 -13.23 3.94 -15.95
N LEU A 55 -12.87 3.29 -17.06
CA LEU A 55 -11.97 2.13 -17.05
C LEU A 55 -10.53 2.60 -17.23
N GLY A 56 -9.64 2.11 -16.41
CA GLY A 56 -8.19 2.24 -16.57
C GLY A 56 -7.62 1.17 -17.52
N VAL A 57 -6.30 1.00 -17.47
CA VAL A 57 -5.62 -0.09 -18.20
C VAL A 57 -6.04 -1.45 -17.65
N ARG A 58 -6.17 -2.45 -18.55
CA ARG A 58 -6.63 -3.80 -18.16
C ARG A 58 -5.64 -4.56 -17.27
N GLY A 59 -4.37 -4.26 -17.38
CA GLY A 59 -3.31 -4.88 -16.57
C GLY A 59 -1.99 -4.16 -16.81
N ARG A 60 -1.13 -4.20 -15.82
CA ARG A 60 0.24 -3.69 -15.89
C ARG A 60 1.08 -4.41 -14.83
N ASN A 61 2.24 -4.91 -15.24
CA ASN A 61 3.28 -5.44 -14.38
C ASN A 61 4.64 -5.02 -14.94
N SER A 62 5.71 -5.30 -14.21
CA SER A 62 7.07 -5.10 -14.69
C SER A 62 7.54 -6.30 -15.50
N ASN A 63 8.44 -6.08 -16.45
CA ASN A 63 9.37 -7.09 -16.93
C ASN A 63 10.74 -6.74 -16.36
N ASN A 64 11.33 -7.64 -15.60
CA ASN A 64 12.57 -7.43 -14.87
C ASN A 64 13.79 -8.09 -15.52
N ASP A 65 13.68 -8.64 -16.73
CA ASP A 65 14.82 -9.32 -17.40
C ASP A 65 16.03 -8.39 -17.53
N LEU A 66 15.80 -7.16 -17.97
CA LEU A 66 16.87 -6.18 -18.16
C LEU A 66 17.55 -5.78 -16.86
N ILE A 67 16.82 -5.56 -15.76
CA ILE A 67 17.43 -5.17 -14.49
C ILE A 67 18.18 -6.34 -13.84
N ARG A 68 17.69 -7.59 -14.03
CA ARG A 68 18.42 -8.79 -13.62
C ARG A 68 19.75 -8.91 -14.32
N GLU A 69 19.77 -8.67 -15.64
CA GLU A 69 20.98 -8.71 -16.45
C GLU A 69 21.93 -7.56 -16.09
N ALA A 70 21.42 -6.35 -15.93
CA ALA A 70 22.23 -5.15 -15.71
C ALA A 70 22.90 -5.10 -14.35
N ILE A 71 22.20 -5.44 -13.28
CA ILE A 71 22.67 -5.27 -11.89
C ILE A 71 22.38 -6.46 -10.97
N GLY A 72 21.87 -7.58 -11.50
CA GLY A 72 21.56 -8.77 -10.71
C GLY A 72 20.47 -8.54 -9.67
N TRP A 73 19.59 -7.57 -9.86
CA TRP A 73 18.50 -7.27 -8.92
C TRP A 73 17.21 -7.93 -9.35
N ASP A 74 16.45 -8.40 -8.37
CA ASP A 74 15.06 -8.81 -8.51
C ASP A 74 14.28 -8.46 -7.24
N TYR A 75 12.94 -8.36 -7.38
CA TYR A 75 12.07 -8.20 -6.19
C TYR A 75 11.98 -9.52 -5.43
N THR A 76 11.80 -9.44 -4.12
CA THR A 76 11.65 -10.59 -3.23
C THR A 76 10.36 -10.55 -2.43
N MET A 77 9.82 -9.35 -2.22
CA MET A 77 8.60 -9.13 -1.44
C MET A 77 7.36 -9.39 -2.29
N THR A 78 6.50 -10.28 -1.83
CA THR A 78 5.20 -10.52 -2.46
C THR A 78 4.25 -9.33 -2.25
N LEU A 79 3.23 -9.22 -3.10
CA LEU A 79 2.17 -8.21 -2.95
C LEU A 79 1.48 -8.32 -1.59
N GLU A 80 1.22 -9.53 -1.10
CA GLU A 80 0.55 -9.76 0.19
C GLU A 80 1.41 -9.28 1.37
N GLU A 81 2.71 -9.52 1.36
CA GLU A 81 3.63 -9.01 2.37
C GLU A 81 3.72 -7.48 2.36
N GLY A 82 3.83 -6.88 1.18
CA GLY A 82 3.82 -5.43 1.01
C GLY A 82 2.52 -4.79 1.50
N LEU A 83 1.38 -5.40 1.18
CA LEU A 83 0.07 -4.98 1.68
C LEU A 83 -0.03 -5.08 3.21
N SER A 84 0.47 -6.16 3.81
CA SER A 84 0.48 -6.33 5.27
C SER A 84 1.23 -5.20 5.98
N ARG A 85 2.42 -4.85 5.50
CA ARG A 85 3.22 -3.75 6.08
C ARG A 85 2.52 -2.40 5.91
N THR A 86 2.03 -2.13 4.71
CA THR A 86 1.32 -0.87 4.40
C THR A 86 0.03 -0.75 5.21
N TYR A 87 -0.74 -1.84 5.33
CA TYR A 87 -1.97 -1.86 6.10
C TYR A 87 -1.71 -1.58 7.58
N ALA A 88 -0.71 -2.23 8.18
CA ALA A 88 -0.35 -2.03 9.58
C ALA A 88 -0.03 -0.56 9.86
N TRP A 89 0.75 0.08 8.98
CA TRP A 89 1.09 1.50 9.10
C TRP A 89 -0.14 2.41 8.96
N ILE A 90 -0.95 2.23 7.90
CA ILE A 90 -2.17 3.04 7.68
C ILE A 90 -3.15 2.87 8.84
N ASN A 91 -3.37 1.62 9.29
CA ASN A 91 -4.29 1.34 10.38
C ASN A 91 -3.85 2.03 11.67
N GLY A 92 -2.54 2.06 11.96
CA GLY A 92 -1.99 2.82 13.09
C GLY A 92 -2.25 4.32 12.99
N GLN A 93 -2.08 4.92 11.80
CA GLN A 93 -2.38 6.34 11.58
C GLN A 93 -3.86 6.66 11.79
N VAL A 94 -4.75 5.84 11.22
CA VAL A 94 -6.21 6.03 11.37
C VAL A 94 -6.64 5.89 12.83
N GLN A 95 -6.08 4.94 13.58
CA GLN A 95 -6.41 4.77 14.99
C GLN A 95 -5.90 5.96 15.83
N ASN A 96 -4.69 6.45 15.58
CA ASN A 96 -4.14 7.61 16.27
C ASN A 96 -4.98 8.87 16.00
N GLU A 97 -5.38 9.11 14.76
CA GLU A 97 -6.25 10.23 14.40
C GLU A 97 -7.62 10.12 15.10
N TYR A 98 -8.21 8.92 15.14
CA TYR A 98 -9.45 8.68 15.84
C TYR A 98 -9.34 8.99 17.34
N LEU A 99 -8.27 8.50 18.01
CA LEU A 99 -8.04 8.75 19.44
C LEU A 99 -7.86 10.24 19.72
N MET A 100 -7.06 10.96 18.91
CA MET A 100 -6.91 12.40 19.03
C MET A 100 -8.25 13.16 18.93
N ASN A 101 -9.08 12.77 17.96
CA ASN A 101 -10.40 13.42 17.80
C ASN A 101 -11.33 13.15 18.98
N VAL A 102 -11.29 11.94 19.55
CA VAL A 102 -12.06 11.61 20.78
C VAL A 102 -11.59 12.42 21.97
N GLU A 103 -10.26 12.56 22.15
CA GLU A 103 -9.71 13.37 23.23
C GLU A 103 -10.10 14.85 23.11
N ILE A 104 -10.01 15.43 21.92
CA ILE A 104 -10.45 16.81 21.65
C ILE A 104 -11.94 16.99 21.97
N GLU A 105 -12.79 16.06 21.50
CA GLU A 105 -14.23 16.12 21.78
C GLU A 105 -14.55 16.03 23.29
N GLN A 106 -13.80 15.23 24.04
CA GLN A 106 -13.94 15.13 25.49
C GLN A 106 -13.48 16.43 26.19
N MET A 107 -12.37 17.03 25.77
CA MET A 107 -11.89 18.29 26.30
C MET A 107 -12.91 19.42 26.05
N ASP A 108 -13.49 19.48 24.87
CA ASP A 108 -14.51 20.48 24.52
C ASP A 108 -15.78 20.32 25.37
N LYS A 109 -16.26 19.08 25.58
CA LYS A 109 -17.39 18.78 26.46
C LYS A 109 -17.10 19.19 27.91
N GLN A 110 -15.90 18.92 28.42
CA GLN A 110 -15.49 19.30 29.77
C GLN A 110 -15.41 20.83 29.92
N ALA A 111 -14.88 21.54 28.91
CA ALA A 111 -14.83 23.00 28.90
C ALA A 111 -16.21 23.66 28.88
N LEU A 112 -17.18 22.99 28.27
CA LEU A 112 -18.58 23.43 28.22
C LEU A 112 -19.42 23.01 29.44
N GLY A 113 -18.86 22.29 30.43
CA GLY A 113 -19.54 21.80 31.61
C GLY A 113 -20.58 20.70 31.34
N LEU A 114 -20.44 19.99 30.23
CA LEU A 114 -21.27 18.84 29.87
C LEU A 114 -20.70 17.57 30.51
N GLU A 115 -21.55 16.81 31.24
CA GLU A 115 -21.09 15.55 31.87
C GLU A 115 -20.59 14.56 30.81
N VAL A 116 -19.37 14.08 31.01
CA VAL A 116 -18.80 12.97 30.23
C VAL A 116 -19.23 11.67 30.90
N THR A 117 -20.28 11.03 30.38
CA THR A 117 -20.64 9.67 30.80
C THR A 117 -19.64 8.70 30.17
N VAL A 118 -18.87 7.98 30.99
CA VAL A 118 -17.94 6.92 30.59
C VAL A 118 -18.72 5.63 30.35
#